data_88c1382f6e3c2c521aed1401e71caed0
#
_entry.id   88c1382f6e3c2c521aed1401e71caed0
#
_cell.length_a   1.000
_cell.length_b   1.000
_cell.length_c   1.000
_cell.angle_alpha   90.00
_cell.angle_beta   90.00
_cell.angle_gamma   90.00
#
_symmetry.space_group_name_H-M   'P 1'
#
loop_
_entity.id
_entity.type
_entity.pdbx_description
1 polymer ?
#
loop_
_entity_poly.entity_id
_entity_poly.type
_entity_poly.pdbx_seq_one_letter_code
_entity_poly.pdbx_strand_id
1 'polypeptide(L)'
;MIGTLDRPSVRTSRPAAGLAVWYQHTPSGPAGRDRIWELVESGRITSVALTGPAPDDELRWLCDLLSPLHERGDGRDGLVSVPVAARSRKACDQVHAARRLSATVHRPNLLPALPASDPGLAALTTLLGEGIGVRLGPLHSVARYRQAVRAHLDGLELARWRGLDLAGITSVAAFGVGGIDVEIDALLDRAGSHEAKALRGMAGTATTRLARDVHADAHCTDASTRWRALAAAGARPQHLVWTQLYHGVPGHQTARYLDALATPGSCVELCAPTLETLDGTSEIRSRRSTREEQDAHAFTDRLVSYLRWFDINHETVLRSLDAAHAHH
;
A
#
# COMPACT_ATOMS: atom_id res chain seq x y z
N MET A 1 -24.92 33.69 10.99
CA MET A 1 -23.75 34.06 10.20
C MET A 1 -22.69 33.00 10.48
N ILE A 2 -22.61 31.98 9.61
CA ILE A 2 -21.61 30.91 9.71
C ILE A 2 -20.42 31.44 8.91
N GLY A 3 -19.33 31.73 9.64
CA GLY A 3 -18.11 32.25 9.02
C GLY A 3 -17.56 31.24 8.02
N THR A 4 -17.36 31.70 6.81
CA THR A 4 -16.57 31.05 5.77
C THR A 4 -15.16 30.80 6.34
N LEU A 5 -14.84 29.59 6.71
CA LEU A 5 -13.46 29.21 7.00
C LEU A 5 -12.67 29.41 5.71
N ASP A 6 -11.82 30.42 5.73
CA ASP A 6 -10.82 30.67 4.70
C ASP A 6 -10.03 29.37 4.49
N ARG A 7 -10.05 28.82 3.27
CA ARG A 7 -9.30 27.63 2.91
C ARG A 7 -7.82 28.01 2.91
N PRO A 8 -7.00 27.53 3.87
CA PRO A 8 -5.58 27.78 3.80
C PRO A 8 -4.99 27.13 2.55
N SER A 9 -4.13 27.85 1.86
CA SER A 9 -3.41 27.33 0.69
C SER A 9 -2.40 26.28 1.13
N VAL A 10 -2.75 25.01 0.99
CA VAL A 10 -1.86 23.87 1.30
C VAL A 10 -0.57 24.00 0.46
N ARG A 11 0.56 24.16 1.10
CA ARG A 11 1.88 24.16 0.44
C ARG A 11 2.16 22.79 -0.16
N THR A 12 2.40 22.76 -1.47
CA THR A 12 2.40 21.55 -2.31
C THR A 12 3.78 21.17 -2.80
N SER A 13 4.76 21.15 -1.94
CA SER A 13 6.04 20.54 -2.29
C SER A 13 5.98 19.04 -1.96
N ARG A 14 6.06 18.17 -2.98
CA ARG A 14 6.43 16.77 -2.78
C ARG A 14 7.70 16.72 -1.94
N PRO A 15 7.83 15.75 -1.01
CA PRO A 15 9.09 15.52 -0.32
C PRO A 15 10.23 15.47 -1.34
N ALA A 16 11.37 16.08 -1.02
CA ALA A 16 12.50 16.30 -1.94
C ALA A 16 13.05 15.01 -2.60
N ALA A 17 12.67 13.84 -2.12
CA ALA A 17 13.06 12.52 -2.65
C ALA A 17 12.05 11.89 -3.64
N GLY A 18 10.94 12.55 -3.96
CA GLY A 18 9.95 12.03 -4.89
C GLY A 18 9.11 10.84 -4.37
N LEU A 19 9.26 10.45 -3.11
CA LEU A 19 8.53 9.36 -2.47
C LEU A 19 7.22 9.88 -1.89
N ALA A 20 6.08 9.33 -2.32
CA ALA A 20 4.79 9.66 -1.74
C ALA A 20 4.59 8.88 -0.43
N VAL A 21 4.18 9.58 0.62
CA VAL A 21 3.99 8.99 1.96
C VAL A 21 2.51 8.92 2.30
N TRP A 22 2.03 7.71 2.55
CA TRP A 22 0.75 7.43 3.17
C TRP A 22 0.93 7.38 4.68
N TYR A 23 0.13 8.14 5.41
CA TYR A 23 0.15 8.13 6.86
C TYR A 23 -0.83 7.10 7.41
N GLN A 24 -0.32 6.11 8.15
CA GLN A 24 -1.16 5.18 8.86
C GLN A 24 -1.72 5.83 10.13
N HIS A 25 -3.03 5.98 10.19
CA HIS A 25 -3.73 6.66 11.26
C HIS A 25 -4.75 5.75 11.94
N THR A 26 -4.71 5.75 13.28
CA THR A 26 -5.78 5.19 14.11
C THR A 26 -6.69 6.34 14.51
N PRO A 27 -8.00 6.29 14.19
CA PRO A 27 -8.93 7.34 14.56
C PRO A 27 -8.85 7.67 16.06
N SER A 28 -8.52 8.91 16.41
CA SER A 28 -8.22 9.33 17.79
C SER A 28 -8.88 10.67 18.16
N GLY A 29 -9.91 11.08 17.44
CA GLY A 29 -10.65 12.31 17.71
C GLY A 29 -9.87 13.59 17.34
N PRO A 30 -10.15 14.74 18.02
CA PRO A 30 -9.62 16.04 17.61
C PRO A 30 -8.10 16.14 17.53
N ALA A 31 -7.37 15.58 18.51
CA ALA A 31 -5.90 15.62 18.52
C ALA A 31 -5.28 14.87 17.32
N GLY A 32 -5.94 13.82 16.83
CA GLY A 32 -5.52 13.14 15.61
C GLY A 32 -5.73 13.98 14.37
N ARG A 33 -6.82 14.76 14.31
CA ARG A 33 -7.11 15.69 13.21
C ARG A 33 -6.06 16.78 13.12
N ASP A 34 -5.68 17.41 14.24
CA ASP A 34 -4.65 18.46 14.29
C ASP A 34 -3.32 17.94 13.78
N ARG A 35 -2.94 16.73 14.20
CA ARG A 35 -1.69 16.10 13.73
C ARG A 35 -1.70 15.81 12.23
N ILE A 36 -2.79 15.29 11.69
CA ILE A 36 -2.89 15.04 10.24
C ILE A 36 -2.83 16.36 9.47
N TRP A 37 -3.52 17.39 9.95
CA TRP A 37 -3.51 18.70 9.34
C TRP A 37 -2.07 19.25 9.26
N GLU A 38 -1.29 19.21 10.34
CA GLU A 38 0.11 19.63 10.38
C GLU A 38 0.98 18.85 9.37
N LEU A 39 0.77 17.54 9.28
CA LEU A 39 1.53 16.69 8.37
C LEU A 39 1.21 16.97 6.89
N VAL A 40 -0.03 17.29 6.58
CA VAL A 40 -0.46 17.70 5.22
C VAL A 40 0.10 19.08 4.88
N GLU A 41 -0.03 20.08 5.78
CA GLU A 41 0.47 21.43 5.59
C GLU A 41 2.00 21.48 5.41
N SER A 42 2.72 20.66 6.18
CA SER A 42 4.18 20.54 6.05
C SER A 42 4.61 19.74 4.81
N GLY A 43 3.69 19.15 4.06
CA GLY A 43 3.98 18.33 2.88
C GLY A 43 4.64 16.99 3.21
N ARG A 44 4.57 16.54 4.45
CA ARG A 44 5.19 15.28 4.91
C ARG A 44 4.42 14.04 4.50
N ILE A 45 3.13 14.18 4.29
CA ILE A 45 2.25 13.08 3.85
C ILE A 45 1.44 13.51 2.63
N THR A 46 1.09 12.54 1.79
CA THR A 46 0.28 12.75 0.59
C THR A 46 -1.08 12.07 0.68
N SER A 47 -1.25 11.07 1.53
CA SER A 47 -2.48 10.29 1.67
C SER A 47 -2.60 9.70 3.07
N VAL A 48 -3.78 9.22 3.45
CA VAL A 48 -4.05 8.63 4.76
C VAL A 48 -4.64 7.24 4.62
N ALA A 49 -4.14 6.29 5.41
CA ALA A 49 -4.70 4.96 5.56
C ALA A 49 -5.16 4.75 7.00
N LEU A 50 -6.45 4.53 7.19
CA LEU A 50 -7.00 4.25 8.51
C LEU A 50 -6.78 2.78 8.90
N THR A 51 -6.47 2.55 10.17
CA THR A 51 -6.28 1.19 10.72
C THR A 51 -7.59 0.53 11.16
N GLY A 52 -8.67 1.30 11.23
CA GLY A 52 -9.98 0.84 11.66
C GLY A 52 -11.11 1.72 11.12
N PRO A 53 -12.35 1.37 11.44
CA PRO A 53 -13.49 2.18 11.04
C PRO A 53 -13.45 3.56 11.70
N ALA A 54 -13.99 4.56 11.01
CA ALA A 54 -14.14 5.91 11.51
C ALA A 54 -15.56 6.42 11.24
N PRO A 55 -16.04 7.41 12.01
CA PRO A 55 -17.31 8.08 11.74
C PRO A 55 -17.34 8.76 10.36
N ASP A 56 -18.50 8.82 9.75
CA ASP A 56 -18.68 9.37 8.40
C ASP A 56 -18.26 10.85 8.30
N ASP A 57 -18.44 11.63 9.36
CA ASP A 57 -18.02 13.03 9.43
C ASP A 57 -16.47 13.15 9.45
N GLU A 58 -15.79 12.24 10.12
CA GLU A 58 -14.33 12.19 10.13
C GLU A 58 -13.80 11.80 8.74
N LEU A 59 -14.42 10.82 8.09
CA LEU A 59 -14.06 10.42 6.73
C LEU A 59 -14.26 11.57 5.72
N ARG A 60 -15.38 12.29 5.83
CA ARG A 60 -15.61 13.46 4.97
C ARG A 60 -14.57 14.54 5.23
N TRP A 61 -14.29 14.83 6.49
CA TRP A 61 -13.26 15.81 6.86
C TRP A 61 -11.90 15.46 6.28
N LEU A 62 -11.45 14.20 6.42
CA LEU A 62 -10.18 13.71 5.85
C LEU A 62 -10.16 13.85 4.32
N CYS A 63 -11.22 13.43 3.67
CA CYS A 63 -11.33 13.53 2.22
C CYS A 63 -11.30 14.98 1.74
N ASP A 64 -12.00 15.88 2.43
CA ASP A 64 -12.05 17.32 2.10
C ASP A 64 -10.69 18.01 2.34
N LEU A 65 -9.98 17.63 3.43
CA LEU A 65 -8.63 18.11 3.71
C LEU A 65 -7.64 17.71 2.60
N LEU A 66 -7.76 16.48 2.11
CA LEU A 66 -6.84 15.90 1.12
C LEU A 66 -7.29 16.15 -0.34
N SER A 67 -8.50 16.66 -0.59
CA SER A 67 -9.03 16.95 -1.94
C SER A 67 -8.09 17.81 -2.79
N PRO A 68 -7.46 18.87 -2.29
CA PRO A 68 -6.54 19.66 -3.08
C PRO A 68 -5.31 18.90 -3.56
N LEU A 69 -4.83 17.89 -2.80
CA LEU A 69 -3.75 17.00 -3.23
C LEU A 69 -4.24 16.02 -4.29
N HIS A 70 -5.47 15.51 -4.14
CA HIS A 70 -6.09 14.58 -5.07
C HIS A 70 -6.29 15.21 -6.46
N GLU A 71 -6.83 16.42 -6.50
CA GLU A 71 -7.08 17.17 -7.74
C GLU A 71 -5.78 17.49 -8.49
N ARG A 72 -4.72 17.90 -7.77
CA ARG A 72 -3.41 18.23 -8.36
C ARG A 72 -2.56 17.02 -8.68
N GLY A 73 -2.70 15.94 -7.91
CA GLY A 73 -1.93 14.71 -8.06
C GLY A 73 -2.47 13.76 -9.13
N ASP A 74 -3.43 14.22 -9.94
CA ASP A 74 -4.09 13.40 -10.95
C ASP A 74 -4.63 12.08 -10.37
N GLY A 75 -5.21 12.17 -9.16
CA GLY A 75 -5.80 11.03 -8.43
C GLY A 75 -4.80 10.04 -7.83
N ARG A 76 -3.50 10.35 -7.84
CA ARG A 76 -2.47 9.51 -7.21
C ARG A 76 -2.26 9.83 -5.74
N ASP A 77 -2.36 11.09 -5.38
CA ASP A 77 -2.23 11.62 -4.03
C ASP A 77 -3.60 12.01 -3.47
N GLY A 78 -3.66 12.41 -2.22
CA GLY A 78 -4.87 12.89 -1.59
C GLY A 78 -5.92 11.81 -1.28
N LEU A 79 -5.51 10.55 -1.23
CA LEU A 79 -6.40 9.41 -1.02
C LEU A 79 -6.62 9.14 0.47
N VAL A 80 -7.83 8.73 0.81
CA VAL A 80 -8.22 8.27 2.15
C VAL A 80 -8.68 6.83 2.06
N SER A 81 -7.96 5.93 2.71
CA SER A 81 -8.31 4.51 2.74
C SER A 81 -8.85 4.10 4.09
N VAL A 82 -9.95 3.34 4.11
CA VAL A 82 -10.60 2.87 5.34
C VAL A 82 -11.05 1.41 5.19
N PRO A 83 -10.78 0.55 6.18
CA PRO A 83 -11.25 -0.84 6.18
C PRO A 83 -12.77 -0.91 6.12
N VAL A 84 -13.30 -1.77 5.24
CA VAL A 84 -14.75 -1.98 5.18
C VAL A 84 -15.24 -2.85 6.33
N ALA A 85 -16.30 -2.41 7.01
CA ALA A 85 -16.99 -3.21 8.04
C ALA A 85 -17.96 -4.20 7.39
N ALA A 86 -17.44 -5.26 6.77
CA ALA A 86 -18.24 -6.31 6.17
C ALA A 86 -18.79 -7.30 7.22
N ARG A 87 -20.04 -7.76 7.03
CA ARG A 87 -20.68 -8.73 7.93
C ARG A 87 -20.04 -10.11 7.89
N SER A 88 -19.45 -10.45 6.77
CA SER A 88 -18.73 -11.70 6.55
C SER A 88 -17.63 -11.51 5.51
N ARG A 89 -16.82 -12.54 5.31
CA ARG A 89 -15.74 -12.55 4.33
C ARG A 89 -16.19 -12.83 2.90
N LYS A 90 -17.48 -13.07 2.66
CA LYS A 90 -18.00 -13.28 1.32
C LYS A 90 -17.83 -12.03 0.47
N ALA A 91 -17.53 -12.20 -0.81
CA ALA A 91 -17.35 -11.09 -1.73
C ALA A 91 -18.58 -10.17 -1.79
N CYS A 92 -19.80 -10.74 -1.78
CA CYS A 92 -21.03 -9.96 -1.79
C CYS A 92 -21.19 -9.03 -0.58
N ASP A 93 -20.79 -9.48 0.62
CA ASP A 93 -20.87 -8.68 1.83
C ASP A 93 -19.82 -7.55 1.84
N GLN A 94 -18.62 -7.84 1.33
CA GLN A 94 -17.57 -6.84 1.15
C GLN A 94 -17.99 -5.77 0.12
N VAL A 95 -18.55 -6.19 -1.02
CA VAL A 95 -19.09 -5.28 -2.04
C VAL A 95 -20.21 -4.43 -1.46
N HIS A 96 -21.16 -5.03 -0.72
CA HIS A 96 -22.24 -4.28 -0.09
C HIS A 96 -21.73 -3.23 0.90
N ALA A 97 -20.77 -3.61 1.75
CA ALA A 97 -20.18 -2.70 2.72
C ALA A 97 -19.43 -1.54 2.05
N ALA A 98 -18.64 -1.83 1.00
CA ALA A 98 -17.92 -0.82 0.24
C ALA A 98 -18.86 0.16 -0.49
N ARG A 99 -19.91 -0.34 -1.13
CA ARG A 99 -20.96 0.50 -1.77
C ARG A 99 -21.61 1.44 -0.77
N ARG A 100 -22.02 0.90 0.37
CA ARG A 100 -22.60 1.72 1.45
C ARG A 100 -21.66 2.83 1.89
N LEU A 101 -20.40 2.48 2.19
CA LEU A 101 -19.39 3.43 2.63
C LEU A 101 -19.18 4.54 1.59
N SER A 102 -18.99 4.17 0.31
CA SER A 102 -18.80 5.13 -0.78
C SER A 102 -20.02 6.02 -0.98
N ALA A 103 -21.23 5.47 -0.91
CA ALA A 103 -22.47 6.24 -1.03
C ALA A 103 -22.68 7.21 0.15
N THR A 104 -22.36 6.79 1.38
CA THR A 104 -22.58 7.60 2.58
C THR A 104 -21.56 8.75 2.67
N VAL A 105 -20.29 8.48 2.42
CA VAL A 105 -19.23 9.50 2.49
C VAL A 105 -19.29 10.41 1.26
N HIS A 106 -19.52 9.85 0.09
CA HIS A 106 -19.69 10.56 -1.18
C HIS A 106 -18.53 11.50 -1.50
N ARG A 107 -17.30 10.95 -1.53
CA ARG A 107 -16.07 11.65 -1.90
C ARG A 107 -15.24 10.83 -2.88
N PRO A 108 -14.70 11.43 -3.97
CA PRO A 108 -14.00 10.72 -5.03
C PRO A 108 -12.66 10.12 -4.59
N ASN A 109 -12.06 10.67 -3.55
CA ASN A 109 -10.77 10.25 -3.01
C ASN A 109 -10.87 9.28 -1.83
N LEU A 110 -12.09 8.77 -1.55
CA LEU A 110 -12.29 7.70 -0.58
C LEU A 110 -12.04 6.32 -1.21
N LEU A 111 -11.26 5.48 -0.56
CA LEU A 111 -10.99 4.12 -0.97
C LEU A 111 -11.42 3.13 0.12
N PRO A 112 -12.52 2.39 -0.07
CA PRO A 112 -12.78 1.19 0.72
C PRO A 112 -11.60 0.24 0.64
N ALA A 113 -11.08 -0.22 1.79
CA ALA A 113 -9.98 -1.17 1.86
C ALA A 113 -10.53 -2.59 2.05
N LEU A 114 -10.11 -3.48 1.16
CA LEU A 114 -10.48 -4.89 1.14
C LEU A 114 -9.27 -5.78 1.46
N PRO A 115 -9.47 -6.91 2.14
CA PRO A 115 -8.40 -7.89 2.33
C PRO A 115 -8.00 -8.53 0.99
N ALA A 116 -6.72 -8.88 0.83
CA ALA A 116 -6.18 -9.53 -0.36
C ALA A 116 -6.51 -11.05 -0.42
N SER A 117 -7.74 -11.42 -0.11
CA SER A 117 -8.30 -12.78 -0.20
C SER A 117 -8.96 -13.03 -1.54
N ASP A 118 -9.32 -14.30 -1.84
CA ASP A 118 -10.06 -14.62 -3.07
C ASP A 118 -11.42 -13.89 -3.14
N PRO A 119 -12.22 -13.82 -2.04
CA PRO A 119 -13.40 -12.97 -2.02
C PRO A 119 -13.10 -11.48 -2.21
N GLY A 120 -11.98 -10.98 -1.66
CA GLY A 120 -11.55 -9.59 -1.83
C GLY A 120 -11.15 -9.26 -3.27
N LEU A 121 -10.49 -10.19 -3.96
CA LEU A 121 -10.19 -10.07 -5.40
C LEU A 121 -11.47 -10.00 -6.25
N ALA A 122 -12.45 -10.86 -5.97
CA ALA A 122 -13.75 -10.82 -6.64
C ALA A 122 -14.52 -9.53 -6.36
N ALA A 123 -14.46 -9.04 -5.11
CA ALA A 123 -15.06 -7.76 -4.72
C ALA A 123 -14.36 -6.58 -5.41
N LEU A 124 -13.02 -6.60 -5.53
CA LEU A 124 -12.23 -5.59 -6.27
C LEU A 124 -12.73 -5.47 -7.71
N THR A 125 -12.81 -6.60 -8.46
CA THR A 125 -13.31 -6.62 -9.84
C THR A 125 -14.70 -6.01 -9.94
N THR A 126 -15.61 -6.39 -9.03
CA THR A 126 -16.99 -5.91 -9.03
C THR A 126 -17.07 -4.40 -8.80
N LEU A 127 -16.36 -3.90 -7.79
CA LEU A 127 -16.41 -2.49 -7.39
C LEU A 127 -15.77 -1.57 -8.43
N LEU A 128 -14.59 -1.94 -8.97
CA LEU A 128 -13.99 -1.20 -10.08
C LEU A 128 -14.90 -1.16 -11.30
N GLY A 129 -15.57 -2.30 -11.60
CA GLY A 129 -16.58 -2.37 -12.64
C GLY A 129 -17.80 -1.47 -12.42
N GLU A 130 -17.99 -0.94 -11.22
CA GLU A 130 -19.05 0.01 -10.84
C GLU A 130 -18.52 1.45 -10.69
N GLY A 131 -17.26 1.68 -11.00
CA GLY A 131 -16.63 3.00 -10.85
C GLY A 131 -16.21 3.33 -9.42
N ILE A 132 -16.23 2.37 -8.50
CA ILE A 132 -15.82 2.57 -7.10
C ILE A 132 -14.34 2.21 -6.96
N GLY A 133 -13.50 3.20 -6.61
CA GLY A 133 -12.10 2.99 -6.31
C GLY A 133 -11.90 2.12 -5.07
N VAL A 134 -10.83 1.32 -5.04
CA VAL A 134 -10.58 0.32 -3.99
C VAL A 134 -9.10 0.23 -3.65
N ARG A 135 -8.78 0.07 -2.37
CA ARG A 135 -7.49 -0.42 -1.90
C ARG A 135 -7.59 -1.91 -1.56
N LEU A 136 -6.71 -2.74 -2.11
CA LEU A 136 -6.60 -4.17 -1.81
C LEU A 136 -5.30 -4.45 -1.05
N GLY A 137 -5.35 -5.18 0.05
CA GLY A 137 -4.14 -5.57 0.77
C GLY A 137 -4.37 -5.93 2.24
N PRO A 138 -3.27 -6.31 2.94
CA PRO A 138 -1.93 -6.43 2.40
C PRO A 138 -1.73 -7.66 1.51
N LEU A 139 -0.86 -7.53 0.51
CA LEU A 139 -0.36 -8.59 -0.35
C LEU A 139 1.06 -8.97 0.12
N HIS A 140 1.44 -10.24 0.07
CA HIS A 140 2.77 -10.68 0.53
C HIS A 140 3.53 -11.52 -0.50
N SER A 141 2.88 -11.95 -1.58
CA SER A 141 3.53 -12.72 -2.64
C SER A 141 3.35 -12.13 -4.02
N VAL A 142 4.34 -12.35 -4.92
CA VAL A 142 4.23 -11.97 -6.34
C VAL A 142 3.03 -12.66 -7.00
N ALA A 143 2.74 -13.91 -6.62
CA ALA A 143 1.61 -14.65 -7.14
C ALA A 143 0.28 -13.96 -6.79
N ARG A 144 0.10 -13.51 -5.54
CA ARG A 144 -1.09 -12.77 -5.10
C ARG A 144 -1.15 -11.39 -5.75
N TYR A 145 -0.02 -10.71 -5.90
CA TYR A 145 0.03 -9.45 -6.64
C TYR A 145 -0.44 -9.60 -8.09
N ARG A 146 0.02 -10.63 -8.80
CA ARG A 146 -0.44 -10.93 -10.18
C ARG A 146 -1.94 -11.22 -10.26
N GLN A 147 -2.52 -11.83 -9.23
CA GLN A 147 -3.98 -12.00 -9.14
C GLN A 147 -4.69 -10.66 -8.93
N ALA A 148 -4.16 -9.78 -8.07
CA ALA A 148 -4.68 -8.44 -7.85
C ALA A 148 -4.66 -7.60 -9.15
N VAL A 149 -3.55 -7.64 -9.89
CA VAL A 149 -3.43 -6.98 -11.20
C VAL A 149 -4.47 -7.51 -12.19
N ARG A 150 -4.67 -8.82 -12.26
CA ARG A 150 -5.71 -9.41 -13.13
C ARG A 150 -7.09 -8.93 -12.75
N ALA A 151 -7.44 -8.98 -11.46
CA ALA A 151 -8.72 -8.50 -10.95
C ALA A 151 -8.95 -7.01 -11.24
N HIS A 152 -7.89 -6.20 -11.15
CA HIS A 152 -7.91 -4.79 -11.53
C HIS A 152 -8.25 -4.60 -13.01
N LEU A 153 -7.54 -5.30 -13.91
CA LEU A 153 -7.79 -5.21 -15.34
C LEU A 153 -9.21 -5.70 -15.71
N ASP A 154 -9.66 -6.82 -15.12
CA ASP A 154 -11.02 -7.35 -15.30
C ASP A 154 -12.08 -6.31 -14.87
N GLY A 155 -11.86 -5.64 -13.74
CA GLY A 155 -12.74 -4.59 -13.23
C GLY A 155 -12.81 -3.38 -14.15
N LEU A 156 -11.66 -2.91 -14.67
CA LEU A 156 -11.61 -1.78 -15.61
C LEU A 156 -12.27 -2.12 -16.95
N GLU A 157 -12.10 -3.35 -17.44
CA GLU A 157 -12.80 -3.81 -18.66
C GLU A 157 -14.32 -3.82 -18.47
N LEU A 158 -14.78 -4.27 -17.29
CA LEU A 158 -16.20 -4.26 -16.94
C LEU A 158 -16.73 -2.82 -16.84
N ALA A 159 -15.98 -1.89 -16.24
CA ALA A 159 -16.32 -0.48 -16.18
C ALA A 159 -16.43 0.15 -17.58
N ARG A 160 -15.43 -0.15 -18.44
CA ARG A 160 -15.44 0.28 -19.85
C ARG A 160 -16.66 -0.24 -20.60
N TRP A 161 -16.99 -1.51 -20.44
CA TRP A 161 -18.16 -2.12 -21.06
C TRP A 161 -19.46 -1.43 -20.62
N ARG A 162 -19.52 -0.96 -19.37
CA ARG A 162 -20.65 -0.18 -18.82
C ARG A 162 -20.64 1.28 -19.24
N GLY A 163 -19.65 1.74 -20.00
CA GLY A 163 -19.53 3.13 -20.45
C GLY A 163 -19.10 4.12 -19.37
N LEU A 164 -18.47 3.63 -18.28
CA LEU A 164 -17.98 4.50 -17.21
C LEU A 164 -16.67 5.20 -17.62
N ASP A 165 -16.45 6.39 -17.07
CA ASP A 165 -15.16 7.08 -17.17
C ASP A 165 -14.10 6.35 -16.34
N LEU A 166 -13.09 5.81 -17.02
CA LEU A 166 -12.02 5.05 -16.37
C LEU A 166 -11.03 5.97 -15.62
N ALA A 167 -10.93 7.25 -15.99
CA ALA A 167 -10.00 8.19 -15.35
C ALA A 167 -10.35 8.47 -13.88
N GLY A 168 -11.62 8.34 -13.50
CA GLY A 168 -12.09 8.49 -12.13
C GLY A 168 -11.89 7.26 -11.24
N ILE A 169 -11.48 6.10 -11.80
CA ILE A 169 -11.41 4.84 -11.06
C ILE A 169 -10.00 4.63 -10.51
N THR A 170 -9.83 4.79 -9.21
CA THR A 170 -8.54 4.58 -8.53
C THR A 170 -8.45 3.18 -7.93
N SER A 171 -7.36 2.47 -8.19
CA SER A 171 -7.07 1.18 -7.58
C SER A 171 -5.70 1.19 -6.93
N VAL A 172 -5.61 0.67 -5.71
CA VAL A 172 -4.39 0.60 -4.92
C VAL A 172 -4.12 -0.85 -4.51
N ALA A 173 -2.91 -1.33 -4.77
CA ALA A 173 -2.37 -2.59 -4.24
C ALA A 173 -1.41 -2.28 -3.09
N ALA A 174 -1.77 -2.67 -1.87
CA ALA A 174 -0.92 -2.49 -0.70
C ALA A 174 -0.08 -3.75 -0.47
N PHE A 175 1.24 -3.66 -0.62
CA PHE A 175 2.15 -4.80 -0.47
C PHE A 175 2.87 -4.73 0.87
N GLY A 176 2.67 -5.75 1.71
CA GLY A 176 3.24 -5.84 3.06
C GLY A 176 4.65 -6.42 3.02
N VAL A 177 5.64 -5.58 3.25
CA VAL A 177 7.06 -6.00 3.23
C VAL A 177 7.57 -6.38 4.62
N GLY A 178 7.31 -5.58 5.65
CA GLY A 178 7.85 -5.84 6.99
C GLY A 178 7.22 -7.04 7.70
N GLY A 179 5.97 -7.37 7.39
CA GLY A 179 5.31 -8.56 7.94
C GLY A 179 6.00 -9.87 7.58
N ILE A 180 6.64 -9.92 6.40
CA ILE A 180 7.41 -11.08 5.93
C ILE A 180 8.63 -11.31 6.83
N ASP A 181 9.35 -10.26 7.14
CA ASP A 181 10.56 -10.34 7.96
C ASP A 181 10.25 -10.70 9.41
N VAL A 182 9.17 -10.15 9.96
CA VAL A 182 8.69 -10.49 11.30
C VAL A 182 8.37 -11.97 11.41
N GLU A 183 7.69 -12.55 10.42
CA GLU A 183 7.37 -13.98 10.45
C GLU A 183 8.61 -14.85 10.27
N ILE A 184 9.53 -14.48 9.39
CA ILE A 184 10.80 -15.21 9.22
C ILE A 184 11.64 -15.13 10.50
N ASP A 185 11.76 -13.95 11.12
CA ASP A 185 12.51 -13.80 12.39
C ASP A 185 11.87 -14.64 13.52
N ALA A 186 10.54 -14.69 13.60
CA ALA A 186 9.83 -15.55 14.55
C ALA A 186 10.09 -17.05 14.31
N LEU A 187 10.20 -17.48 13.04
CA LEU A 187 10.56 -18.86 12.69
C LEU A 187 12.02 -19.16 13.07
N LEU A 188 12.95 -18.26 12.81
CA LEU A 188 14.35 -18.37 13.20
C LEU A 188 14.52 -18.45 14.72
N ASP A 189 13.73 -17.69 15.48
CA ASP A 189 13.73 -17.76 16.95
C ASP A 189 13.25 -19.13 17.45
N ARG A 190 12.23 -19.69 16.82
CA ARG A 190 11.74 -21.04 17.14
C ARG A 190 12.76 -22.13 16.83
N ALA A 191 13.58 -21.96 15.79
CA ALA A 191 14.67 -22.88 15.47
C ALA A 191 15.77 -22.88 16.56
N GLY A 192 15.94 -21.78 17.30
CA GLY A 192 16.67 -21.71 18.57
C GLY A 192 18.20 -21.78 18.49
N SER A 193 18.78 -22.13 17.34
CA SER A 193 20.23 -22.25 17.18
C SER A 193 20.93 -20.87 17.12
N HIS A 194 22.22 -20.83 17.40
CA HIS A 194 23.02 -19.61 17.32
C HIS A 194 23.08 -19.11 15.86
N GLU A 195 23.19 -20.02 14.90
CA GLU A 195 23.24 -19.75 13.47
C GLU A 195 21.90 -19.18 12.97
N ALA A 196 20.77 -19.73 13.42
CA ALA A 196 19.45 -19.19 13.11
C ALA A 196 19.30 -17.74 13.61
N LYS A 197 19.72 -17.47 14.85
CA LYS A 197 19.70 -16.13 15.44
C LYS A 197 20.61 -15.14 14.70
N ALA A 198 21.74 -15.59 14.14
CA ALA A 198 22.63 -14.75 13.33
C ALA A 198 22.00 -14.31 12.00
N LEU A 199 20.96 -15.02 11.50
CA LEU A 199 20.22 -14.65 10.29
C LEU A 199 19.10 -13.63 10.54
N ARG A 200 18.74 -13.35 11.80
CA ARG A 200 17.72 -12.36 12.14
C ARG A 200 18.06 -10.99 11.58
N GLY A 201 17.05 -10.29 11.13
CA GLY A 201 17.20 -8.97 10.51
C GLY A 201 17.84 -8.98 9.12
N MET A 202 18.29 -10.17 8.63
CA MET A 202 18.80 -10.31 7.26
C MET A 202 17.67 -10.56 6.26
N ALA A 203 16.50 -10.98 6.74
CA ALA A 203 15.31 -11.26 5.93
C ALA A 203 14.86 -10.04 5.10
N GLY A 204 15.08 -8.82 5.60
CA GLY A 204 14.82 -7.59 4.86
C GLY A 204 15.47 -7.50 3.49
N THR A 205 16.55 -8.23 3.27
CA THR A 205 17.20 -8.33 1.96
C THR A 205 16.36 -9.19 0.99
N ALA A 206 15.77 -10.29 1.48
CA ALA A 206 14.88 -11.13 0.68
C ALA A 206 13.59 -10.38 0.31
N THR A 207 13.04 -9.63 1.26
CA THR A 207 11.85 -8.80 1.05
C THR A 207 12.10 -7.67 0.06
N THR A 208 13.30 -7.07 0.08
CA THR A 208 13.71 -6.06 -0.90
C THR A 208 13.75 -6.63 -2.32
N ARG A 209 14.22 -7.85 -2.50
CA ARG A 209 14.18 -8.54 -3.79
C ARG A 209 12.74 -8.78 -4.26
N LEU A 210 11.90 -9.32 -3.38
CA LEU A 210 10.49 -9.55 -3.67
C LEU A 210 9.80 -8.25 -4.15
N ALA A 211 10.12 -7.13 -3.52
CA ALA A 211 9.62 -5.84 -3.93
C ALA A 211 10.04 -5.45 -5.37
N ARG A 212 11.27 -5.78 -5.76
CA ARG A 212 11.73 -5.55 -7.14
C ARG A 212 11.04 -6.45 -8.14
N ASP A 213 10.81 -7.72 -7.80
CA ASP A 213 10.07 -8.66 -8.65
C ASP A 213 8.63 -8.16 -8.86
N VAL A 214 7.99 -7.57 -7.82
CA VAL A 214 6.69 -6.92 -7.93
C VAL A 214 6.73 -5.69 -8.84
N HIS A 215 7.76 -4.86 -8.73
CA HIS A 215 7.96 -3.71 -9.64
C HIS A 215 8.16 -4.15 -11.09
N ALA A 216 8.97 -5.18 -11.32
CA ALA A 216 9.18 -5.72 -12.66
C ALA A 216 7.87 -6.23 -13.27
N ASP A 217 7.04 -6.93 -12.49
CA ASP A 217 5.71 -7.37 -12.92
C ASP A 217 4.77 -6.21 -13.23
N ALA A 218 4.81 -5.13 -12.45
CA ALA A 218 4.03 -3.92 -12.74
C ALA A 218 4.42 -3.32 -14.10
N HIS A 219 5.71 -3.17 -14.36
CA HIS A 219 6.21 -2.70 -15.66
C HIS A 219 5.85 -3.64 -16.83
N CYS A 220 5.90 -4.96 -16.62
CA CYS A 220 5.45 -5.92 -17.64
C CYS A 220 3.95 -5.77 -17.92
N THR A 221 3.14 -5.50 -16.91
CA THR A 221 1.70 -5.23 -17.06
C THR A 221 1.48 -3.97 -17.88
N ASP A 222 2.19 -2.90 -17.60
CA ASP A 222 2.11 -1.62 -18.32
C ASP A 222 2.49 -1.76 -19.81
N ALA A 223 3.36 -2.71 -20.14
CA ALA A 223 3.73 -3.02 -21.51
C ALA A 223 2.72 -3.93 -22.24
N SER A 224 1.74 -4.51 -21.54
CA SER A 224 0.79 -5.44 -22.13
C SER A 224 -0.19 -4.78 -23.09
N THR A 225 -0.62 -5.51 -24.11
CA THR A 225 -1.64 -5.03 -25.08
C THR A 225 -2.96 -4.73 -24.40
N ARG A 226 -3.32 -5.54 -23.40
CA ARG A 226 -4.54 -5.39 -22.61
C ARG A 226 -4.53 -4.05 -21.87
N TRP A 227 -3.43 -3.76 -21.15
CA TRP A 227 -3.27 -2.49 -20.44
C TRP A 227 -3.30 -1.29 -21.39
N ARG A 228 -2.56 -1.35 -22.51
CA ARG A 228 -2.52 -0.26 -23.49
C ARG A 228 -3.91 0.11 -24.03
N ALA A 229 -4.78 -0.87 -24.22
CA ALA A 229 -6.16 -0.62 -24.66
C ALA A 229 -7.01 0.08 -23.58
N LEU A 230 -6.79 -0.22 -22.30
CA LEU A 230 -7.44 0.43 -21.17
C LEU A 230 -6.89 1.84 -20.93
N ALA A 231 -5.58 2.00 -20.99
CA ALA A 231 -4.91 3.29 -20.86
C ALA A 231 -5.33 4.29 -21.96
N ALA A 232 -5.47 3.81 -23.21
CA ALA A 232 -6.01 4.61 -24.31
C ALA A 232 -7.47 5.03 -24.09
N ALA A 233 -8.23 4.31 -23.25
CA ALA A 233 -9.57 4.66 -22.80
C ALA A 233 -9.60 5.50 -21.51
N GLY A 234 -8.45 6.01 -21.04
CA GLY A 234 -8.32 6.88 -19.86
C GLY A 234 -8.04 6.15 -18.55
N ALA A 235 -7.88 4.83 -18.54
CA ALA A 235 -7.59 4.10 -17.32
C ALA A 235 -6.24 4.49 -16.71
N ARG A 236 -6.19 4.47 -15.37
CA ARG A 236 -4.97 4.71 -14.59
C ARG A 236 -4.36 3.40 -14.09
N PRO A 237 -3.01 3.31 -13.98
CA PRO A 237 -2.36 2.13 -13.42
C PRO A 237 -2.80 1.87 -11.98
N GLN A 238 -2.78 0.61 -11.55
CA GLN A 238 -2.94 0.27 -10.15
C GLN A 238 -1.75 0.82 -9.35
N HIS A 239 -2.01 1.65 -8.34
CA HIS A 239 -0.96 2.22 -7.49
C HIS A 239 -0.42 1.16 -6.55
N LEU A 240 0.89 1.03 -6.47
CA LEU A 240 1.57 0.16 -5.52
C LEU A 240 2.00 0.95 -4.30
N VAL A 241 1.55 0.51 -3.12
CA VAL A 241 1.91 1.10 -1.83
C VAL A 241 2.62 0.05 -0.98
N TRP A 242 3.85 0.32 -0.56
CA TRP A 242 4.61 -0.52 0.35
C TRP A 242 4.14 -0.26 1.78
N THR A 243 3.69 -1.29 2.47
CA THR A 243 3.12 -1.19 3.82
C THR A 243 3.79 -2.14 4.81
N GLN A 244 3.44 -2.02 6.10
CA GLN A 244 3.98 -2.82 7.20
C GLN A 244 5.49 -2.63 7.41
N LEU A 245 6.00 -1.40 7.21
CA LEU A 245 7.44 -1.08 7.34
C LEU A 245 7.93 -0.93 8.79
N TYR A 246 7.06 -1.06 9.78
CA TYR A 246 7.31 -0.69 11.18
C TYR A 246 7.28 -1.87 12.18
N HIS A 247 6.89 -3.08 11.77
CA HIS A 247 6.69 -4.20 12.70
C HIS A 247 8.00 -4.68 13.33
N GLY A 248 8.29 -4.16 14.54
CA GLY A 248 9.41 -4.62 15.37
C GLY A 248 10.81 -4.42 14.78
N VAL A 249 10.90 -3.71 13.66
CA VAL A 249 12.15 -3.48 12.95
C VAL A 249 12.85 -2.25 13.56
N PRO A 250 14.09 -2.36 14.04
CA PRO A 250 14.87 -1.20 14.52
C PRO A 250 14.93 -0.09 13.46
N GLY A 251 14.95 1.19 13.88
CA GLY A 251 14.85 2.34 12.97
C GLY A 251 15.82 2.34 11.78
N HIS A 252 17.04 1.79 11.97
CA HIS A 252 18.02 1.64 10.88
C HIS A 252 17.60 0.65 9.79
N GLN A 253 16.75 -0.33 10.07
CA GLN A 253 16.22 -1.24 9.06
C GLN A 253 15.13 -0.57 8.23
N THR A 254 14.31 0.30 8.82
CA THR A 254 13.31 1.09 8.07
C THR A 254 13.98 1.94 6.99
N ALA A 255 15.09 2.61 7.31
CA ALA A 255 15.84 3.38 6.31
C ALA A 255 16.34 2.51 5.15
N ARG A 256 16.83 1.29 5.42
CA ARG A 256 17.24 0.32 4.36
C ARG A 256 16.09 -0.10 3.46
N TYR A 257 14.89 -0.31 4.02
CA TYR A 257 13.71 -0.57 3.21
C TYR A 257 13.38 0.62 2.31
N LEU A 258 13.36 1.81 2.89
CA LEU A 258 13.03 3.02 2.14
C LEU A 258 14.01 3.27 0.99
N ASP A 259 15.32 3.11 1.23
CA ASP A 259 16.35 3.20 0.19
C ASP A 259 16.14 2.17 -0.94
N ALA A 260 15.69 0.98 -0.58
CA ALA A 260 15.49 -0.11 -1.53
C ALA A 260 14.16 0.00 -2.30
N LEU A 261 13.13 0.58 -1.69
CA LEU A 261 11.78 0.71 -2.21
C LEU A 261 11.52 2.07 -2.88
N ALA A 262 12.40 3.05 -2.64
CA ALA A 262 12.31 4.39 -3.22
C ALA A 262 12.64 4.37 -4.71
N THR A 263 11.64 4.05 -5.52
CA THR A 263 11.70 4.17 -6.98
C THR A 263 10.76 5.29 -7.43
N PRO A 264 11.01 5.90 -8.61
CA PRO A 264 10.09 6.92 -9.14
C PRO A 264 8.65 6.40 -9.19
N GLY A 265 7.73 7.12 -8.56
CA GLY A 265 6.32 6.72 -8.47
C GLY A 265 5.97 5.76 -7.33
N SER A 266 6.93 5.34 -6.50
CA SER A 266 6.68 4.54 -5.31
C SER A 266 5.91 5.31 -4.24
N CYS A 267 5.04 4.61 -3.52
CA CYS A 267 4.36 5.08 -2.33
C CYS A 267 4.72 4.18 -1.15
N VAL A 268 4.91 4.76 0.03
CA VAL A 268 5.13 4.01 1.27
C VAL A 268 4.09 4.39 2.30
N GLU A 269 3.66 3.44 3.10
CA GLU A 269 2.76 3.68 4.23
C GLU A 269 3.55 3.59 5.53
N LEU A 270 3.49 4.66 6.32
CA LEU A 270 4.26 4.82 7.55
C LEU A 270 3.35 5.18 8.73
N CYS A 271 3.59 4.56 9.87
CA CYS A 271 2.98 4.97 11.14
C CYS A 271 3.72 6.17 11.76
N ALA A 272 3.11 6.80 12.78
CA ALA A 272 3.68 7.97 13.45
C ALA A 272 5.12 7.77 13.94
N PRO A 273 5.47 6.71 14.69
CA PRO A 273 6.83 6.51 15.17
C PRO A 273 7.86 6.37 14.03
N THR A 274 7.48 5.70 12.94
CA THR A 274 8.37 5.53 11.80
C THR A 274 8.58 6.84 11.05
N LEU A 275 7.51 7.63 10.88
CA LEU A 275 7.59 8.94 10.23
C LEU A 275 8.45 9.93 11.02
N GLU A 276 8.37 9.91 12.36
CA GLU A 276 9.19 10.75 13.24
C GLU A 276 10.67 10.37 13.19
N THR A 277 10.99 9.09 13.08
CA THR A 277 12.38 8.62 12.97
C THR A 277 13.04 9.10 11.67
N LEU A 278 12.28 9.31 10.61
CA LEU A 278 12.79 9.78 9.31
C LEU A 278 13.18 11.26 9.30
N ASP A 279 12.63 12.08 10.17
CA ASP A 279 12.97 13.50 10.27
C ASP A 279 14.42 13.77 10.71
N GLY A 280 15.02 12.80 11.41
CA GLY A 280 16.42 12.87 11.86
C GLY A 280 17.43 12.35 10.83
N THR A 281 16.98 11.70 9.76
CA THR A 281 17.86 11.11 8.74
C THR A 281 17.65 11.79 7.39
N SER A 282 18.51 12.75 7.08
CA SER A 282 18.52 13.46 5.82
C SER A 282 18.71 12.51 4.62
N GLU A 283 17.89 12.74 3.59
CA GLU A 283 18.02 12.23 2.22
C GLU A 283 17.94 10.71 2.05
N ILE A 284 16.74 10.24 1.78
CA ILE A 284 16.52 8.94 1.11
C ILE A 284 17.14 9.06 -0.29
N ARG A 285 18.35 8.53 -0.44
CA ARG A 285 19.07 8.58 -1.71
C ARG A 285 18.65 7.41 -2.60
N SER A 286 17.82 7.67 -3.58
CA SER A 286 17.56 6.77 -4.70
C SER A 286 18.78 6.68 -5.62
N ARG A 287 19.84 5.94 -5.20
CA ARG A 287 20.96 5.60 -6.08
C ARG A 287 21.69 4.33 -5.60
N ARG A 288 21.25 3.18 -6.11
CA ARG A 288 22.13 1.99 -6.13
C ARG A 288 22.75 1.82 -7.52
N SER A 289 24.02 1.42 -7.55
CA SER A 289 24.68 1.02 -8.80
C SER A 289 24.18 -0.38 -9.21
N THR A 290 24.20 -0.69 -10.51
CA THR A 290 23.86 -2.01 -11.04
C THR A 290 24.68 -3.14 -10.40
N ARG A 291 25.87 -2.87 -9.89
CA ARG A 291 26.73 -3.83 -9.20
C ARG A 291 26.22 -4.15 -7.80
N GLU A 292 25.79 -3.15 -7.04
CA GLU A 292 25.15 -3.34 -5.72
C GLU A 292 23.85 -4.12 -5.83
N GLU A 293 23.14 -3.97 -6.96
CA GLU A 293 21.93 -4.73 -7.25
C GLU A 293 22.21 -6.21 -7.53
N GLN A 294 23.26 -6.52 -8.29
CA GLN A 294 23.68 -7.90 -8.56
C GLN A 294 24.19 -8.60 -7.30
N ASP A 295 24.97 -7.90 -6.48
CA ASP A 295 25.46 -8.44 -5.20
C ASP A 295 24.30 -8.71 -4.23
N ALA A 296 23.29 -7.84 -4.20
CA ALA A 296 22.07 -8.03 -3.41
C ALA A 296 21.24 -9.25 -3.88
N HIS A 297 21.18 -9.54 -5.19
CA HIS A 297 20.51 -10.72 -5.70
C HIS A 297 21.22 -12.01 -5.25
N ALA A 298 22.54 -12.08 -5.45
CA ALA A 298 23.33 -13.24 -5.05
C ALA A 298 23.25 -13.51 -3.54
N PHE A 299 23.20 -12.44 -2.73
CA PHE A 299 23.04 -12.55 -1.29
C PHE A 299 21.64 -13.09 -0.91
N THR A 300 20.58 -12.61 -1.57
CA THR A 300 19.22 -13.04 -1.30
C THR A 300 19.01 -14.52 -1.62
N ASP A 301 19.55 -15.01 -2.75
CA ASP A 301 19.47 -16.43 -3.13
C ASP A 301 20.16 -17.34 -2.10
N ARG A 302 21.29 -16.87 -1.57
CA ARG A 302 21.98 -17.56 -0.46
C ARG A 302 21.15 -17.57 0.81
N LEU A 303 20.57 -16.42 1.18
CA LEU A 303 19.73 -16.30 2.37
C LEU A 303 18.53 -17.25 2.30
N VAL A 304 17.79 -17.25 1.19
CA VAL A 304 16.67 -18.18 0.98
C VAL A 304 17.12 -19.64 1.06
N SER A 305 18.34 -19.95 0.59
CA SER A 305 18.93 -21.29 0.72
C SER A 305 19.28 -21.63 2.17
N TYR A 306 19.82 -20.68 2.93
CA TYR A 306 20.11 -20.88 4.36
C TYR A 306 18.84 -21.04 5.19
N LEU A 307 17.76 -20.32 4.90
CA LEU A 307 16.48 -20.49 5.59
C LEU A 307 15.96 -21.94 5.49
N ARG A 308 16.19 -22.61 4.36
CA ARG A 308 15.80 -24.02 4.16
C ARG A 308 16.52 -25.00 5.10
N TRP A 309 17.73 -24.67 5.58
CA TRP A 309 18.44 -25.50 6.57
C TRP A 309 17.75 -25.51 7.93
N PHE A 310 16.88 -24.52 8.18
CA PHE A 310 16.05 -24.43 9.38
C PHE A 310 14.59 -24.82 9.09
N ASP A 311 14.33 -25.54 8.02
CA ASP A 311 12.98 -25.89 7.54
C ASP A 311 12.06 -24.69 7.26
N ILE A 312 12.65 -23.52 7.03
CA ILE A 312 11.91 -22.30 6.69
C ILE A 312 11.83 -22.18 5.17
N ASN A 313 10.66 -22.47 4.61
CA ASN A 313 10.39 -22.28 3.20
C ASN A 313 9.78 -20.89 2.97
N HIS A 314 10.55 -20.00 2.35
CA HIS A 314 10.15 -18.61 2.08
C HIS A 314 8.80 -18.50 1.35
N GLU A 315 8.57 -19.30 0.30
CA GLU A 315 7.29 -19.27 -0.43
C GLU A 315 6.10 -19.74 0.43
N THR A 316 6.34 -20.68 1.35
CA THR A 316 5.30 -21.13 2.29
C THR A 316 4.96 -20.01 3.28
N VAL A 317 5.96 -19.27 3.77
CA VAL A 317 5.75 -18.10 4.62
C VAL A 317 4.89 -17.05 3.89
N LEU A 318 5.23 -16.71 2.65
CA LEU A 318 4.46 -15.76 1.85
C LEU A 318 3.00 -16.20 1.67
N ARG A 319 2.78 -17.47 1.34
CA ARG A 319 1.43 -18.03 1.17
C ARG A 319 0.64 -18.06 2.49
N SER A 320 1.29 -18.36 3.61
CA SER A 320 0.62 -18.35 4.92
C SER A 320 0.24 -16.95 5.36
N LEU A 321 1.06 -15.93 5.07
CA LEU A 321 0.73 -14.54 5.30
C LEU A 321 -0.45 -14.07 4.45
N ASP A 322 -0.46 -14.39 3.15
CA ASP A 322 -1.60 -14.10 2.28
C ASP A 322 -2.88 -14.78 2.78
N ALA A 323 -2.78 -16.02 3.30
CA ALA A 323 -3.91 -16.74 3.88
C ALA A 323 -4.36 -16.15 5.23
N ALA A 324 -3.42 -15.81 6.12
CA ALA A 324 -3.72 -15.24 7.44
C ALA A 324 -4.47 -13.91 7.34
N HIS A 325 -4.03 -13.02 6.45
CA HIS A 325 -4.70 -11.75 6.21
C HIS A 325 -6.03 -11.89 5.45
N ALA A 326 -6.29 -13.05 4.85
CA ALA A 326 -7.63 -13.42 4.43
C ALA A 326 -8.53 -13.75 5.65
N HIS A 327 -7.95 -13.92 6.85
CA HIS A 327 -8.64 -14.32 8.08
C HIS A 327 -8.88 -13.16 9.07
N HIS A 328 -8.32 -11.99 8.85
CA HIS A 328 -8.58 -10.74 9.59
C HIS A 328 -9.40 -9.75 8.78
#